data_87d18171fdb525b90b21813e6e6398f7
#
_entry.id   87d18171fdb525b90b21813e6e6398f7
#
_cell.length_a   1.000
_cell.length_b   1.000
_cell.length_c   1.000
_cell.angle_alpha   90.00
_cell.angle_beta   90.00
_cell.angle_gamma   90.00
#
_symmetry.space_group_name_H-M   'P 1'
#
loop_
_entity.id
_entity.type
_entity.pdbx_description
1 polymer ?
#
loop_
_entity_poly.entity_id
_entity_poly.type
_entity_poly.pdbx_seq_one_letter_code
_entity_poly.pdbx_strand_id
1 'polypeptide(L)'
;MNDTCFDLLVIGGGASGACVAYEAISRGLKVALLEGHDLSGGTSSRSTKLLHGGVRYLELAFKTADTAQLRLVREALLERGHWLKQAPFLAHRLELALPTEGLIGQLYYRFGLGMYDALSGRSGIGSSRLL
;
A
#
# COMPACT_ATOMS: atom_id res chain seq x y z
N MET A 1 -11.99 10.16 40.56
CA MET A 1 -11.60 10.42 39.15
C MET A 1 -10.93 9.16 38.65
N ASN A 2 -11.49 8.48 37.68
CA ASN A 2 -10.78 7.32 37.08
C ASN A 2 -9.65 7.91 36.23
N ASP A 3 -8.42 7.81 36.70
CA ASP A 3 -7.24 8.12 35.91
C ASP A 3 -7.16 7.10 34.74
N THR A 4 -7.74 7.48 33.60
CA THR A 4 -7.61 6.69 32.38
C THR A 4 -6.23 6.97 31.81
N CYS A 5 -5.25 6.16 32.20
CA CYS A 5 -3.90 6.22 31.64
C CYS A 5 -3.89 5.52 30.28
N PHE A 6 -3.40 6.18 29.25
CA PHE A 6 -3.18 5.62 27.93
C PHE A 6 -1.68 5.31 27.73
N ASP A 7 -1.40 4.21 27.03
CA ASP A 7 -0.04 3.81 26.69
C ASP A 7 0.49 4.57 25.46
N LEU A 8 -0.43 4.99 24.58
CA LEU A 8 -0.11 5.68 23.33
C LEU A 8 -1.15 6.76 23.03
N LEU A 9 -0.66 7.94 22.65
CA LEU A 9 -1.46 9.02 22.09
C LEU A 9 -1.11 9.18 20.61
N VAL A 10 -2.11 9.01 19.74
CA VAL A 10 -2.00 9.23 18.29
C VAL A 10 -2.64 10.57 17.94
N ILE A 11 -1.90 11.45 17.30
CA ILE A 11 -2.39 12.77 16.85
C ILE A 11 -2.60 12.74 15.35
N GLY A 12 -3.85 12.92 14.92
CA GLY A 12 -4.30 12.87 13.54
C GLY A 12 -4.99 11.56 13.17
N GLY A 13 -6.25 11.66 12.74
CA GLY A 13 -7.12 10.54 12.37
C GLY A 13 -7.16 10.27 10.87
N GLY A 14 -6.07 10.54 10.14
CA GLY A 14 -5.90 10.12 8.74
C GLY A 14 -5.54 8.63 8.63
N ALA A 15 -5.27 8.15 7.41
CA ALA A 15 -4.92 6.75 7.15
C ALA A 15 -3.77 6.25 8.03
N SER A 16 -2.68 7.03 8.15
CA SER A 16 -1.51 6.65 8.96
C SER A 16 -1.86 6.56 10.45
N GLY A 17 -2.55 7.57 11.00
CA GLY A 17 -2.93 7.57 12.41
C GLY A 17 -3.90 6.45 12.76
N ALA A 18 -4.88 6.18 11.89
CA ALA A 18 -5.81 5.08 12.06
C ALA A 18 -5.08 3.72 12.05
N CYS A 19 -4.13 3.53 11.13
CA CYS A 19 -3.33 2.29 11.08
C CYS A 19 -2.45 2.12 12.32
N VAL A 20 -1.80 3.18 12.80
CA VAL A 20 -0.98 3.14 14.02
C VAL A 20 -1.85 2.80 15.23
N ALA A 21 -3.01 3.44 15.37
CA ALA A 21 -3.94 3.17 16.47
C ALA A 21 -4.45 1.73 16.43
N TYR A 22 -4.84 1.24 15.25
CA TYR A 22 -5.30 -0.13 15.05
C TYR A 22 -4.23 -1.15 15.45
N GLU A 23 -3.01 -0.97 14.95
CA GLU A 23 -1.90 -1.88 15.23
C GLU A 23 -1.54 -1.89 16.72
N ALA A 24 -1.52 -0.72 17.36
CA ALA A 24 -1.22 -0.61 18.78
C ALA A 24 -2.30 -1.28 19.64
N ILE A 25 -3.59 -1.10 19.31
CA ILE A 25 -4.70 -1.77 20.01
C ILE A 25 -4.62 -3.29 19.80
N SER A 26 -4.29 -3.74 18.59
CA SER A 26 -4.13 -5.17 18.27
C SER A 26 -3.02 -5.83 19.09
N ARG A 27 -2.05 -5.03 19.56
CA ARG A 27 -0.97 -5.47 20.46
C ARG A 27 -1.31 -5.31 21.94
N GLY A 28 -2.55 -4.95 22.27
CA GLY A 28 -3.04 -4.84 23.65
C GLY A 28 -2.77 -3.50 24.33
N LEU A 29 -2.29 -2.48 23.61
CA LEU A 29 -2.06 -1.16 24.17
C LEU A 29 -3.37 -0.36 24.32
N LYS A 30 -3.46 0.45 25.35
CA LYS A 30 -4.52 1.44 25.51
C LYS A 30 -4.18 2.68 24.70
N VAL A 31 -4.97 2.97 23.68
CA VAL A 31 -4.68 4.04 22.72
C VAL A 31 -5.72 5.14 22.80
N ALA A 32 -5.27 6.40 22.83
CA ALA A 32 -6.09 7.56 22.55
C ALA A 32 -5.74 8.10 21.16
N LEU A 33 -6.75 8.40 20.34
CA LEU A 33 -6.58 9.08 19.05
C LEU A 33 -7.28 10.42 19.11
N LEU A 34 -6.55 11.48 18.78
CA LEU A 34 -7.06 12.84 18.70
C LEU A 34 -7.06 13.31 17.24
N GLU A 35 -8.19 13.81 16.77
CA GLU A 35 -8.35 14.45 15.47
C GLU A 35 -8.89 15.86 15.66
N GLY A 36 -8.30 16.83 14.96
CA GLY A 36 -8.66 18.24 15.11
C GLY A 36 -9.95 18.63 14.39
N HIS A 37 -10.37 17.86 13.40
CA HIS A 37 -11.54 18.15 12.58
C HIS A 37 -12.39 16.89 12.41
N ASP A 38 -12.31 16.25 11.24
CA ASP A 38 -13.03 15.03 10.92
C ASP A 38 -12.04 13.92 10.53
N LEU A 39 -12.37 12.69 10.84
CA LEU A 39 -11.56 11.53 10.48
C LEU A 39 -11.34 11.48 8.97
N SER A 40 -10.09 11.32 8.59
CA SER A 40 -9.67 11.33 7.18
C SER A 40 -9.95 12.62 6.42
N GLY A 41 -10.31 13.73 7.07
CA GLY A 41 -10.70 14.99 6.44
C GLY A 41 -9.64 15.67 5.59
N GLY A 42 -8.35 15.30 5.77
CA GLY A 42 -7.20 15.84 5.01
C GLY A 42 -6.87 15.04 3.74
N THR A 43 -5.59 14.73 3.58
CA THR A 43 -5.04 14.01 2.42
C THR A 43 -5.68 12.64 2.19
N SER A 44 -6.05 11.94 3.25
CA SER A 44 -6.64 10.59 3.14
C SER A 44 -7.95 10.56 2.38
N SER A 45 -8.78 11.61 2.48
CA SER A 45 -10.03 11.73 1.70
C SER A 45 -9.78 12.18 0.25
N ARG A 46 -8.64 12.81 -0.03
CA ARG A 46 -8.31 13.44 -1.32
C ARG A 46 -7.32 12.64 -2.15
N SER A 47 -7.00 11.42 -1.73
CA SER A 47 -6.15 10.49 -2.48
C SER A 47 -6.95 9.80 -3.59
N THR A 48 -6.26 9.18 -4.55
CA THR A 48 -6.87 8.39 -5.64
C THR A 48 -7.54 7.11 -5.15
N LYS A 49 -7.32 6.72 -3.90
CA LYS A 49 -7.75 5.44 -3.30
C LYS A 49 -7.19 4.19 -4.02
N LEU A 50 -6.14 4.36 -4.82
CA LEU A 50 -5.46 3.27 -5.50
C LEU A 50 -4.33 2.72 -4.63
N LEU A 51 -4.48 1.47 -4.18
CA LEU A 51 -3.44 0.75 -3.45
C LEU A 51 -2.53 0.04 -4.47
N HIS A 52 -1.29 0.47 -4.56
CA HIS A 52 -0.31 -0.10 -5.47
C HIS A 52 1.00 -0.43 -4.74
N GLY A 53 1.77 -1.38 -5.26
CA GLY A 53 3.06 -1.78 -4.67
C GLY A 53 4.25 -0.93 -5.14
N GLY A 54 4.01 0.25 -5.70
CA GLY A 54 5.09 1.17 -6.04
C GLY A 54 5.93 0.76 -7.26
N VAL A 55 5.33 0.50 -8.41
CA VAL A 55 6.03 0.13 -9.67
C VAL A 55 7.17 1.10 -10.00
N ARG A 56 7.02 2.40 -9.71
CA ARG A 56 8.07 3.41 -9.94
C ARG A 56 9.31 3.16 -9.09
N TYR A 57 9.15 2.65 -7.87
CA TYR A 57 10.29 2.31 -7.00
C TYR A 57 11.01 1.04 -7.49
N LEU A 58 10.29 0.13 -8.14
CA LEU A 58 10.90 -1.02 -8.79
C LEU A 58 11.81 -0.57 -9.93
N GLU A 59 11.32 0.32 -10.80
CA GLU A 59 12.12 0.89 -11.88
C GLU A 59 13.37 1.61 -11.35
N LEU A 60 13.21 2.40 -10.28
CA LEU A 60 14.32 3.10 -9.64
C LEU A 60 15.33 2.11 -9.06
N ALA A 61 14.87 1.06 -8.39
CA ALA A 61 15.73 0.02 -7.82
C ALA A 61 16.65 -0.62 -8.87
N PHE A 62 16.12 -0.88 -10.08
CA PHE A 62 16.94 -1.41 -11.17
C PHE A 62 17.93 -0.38 -11.74
N LYS A 63 17.51 0.87 -11.87
CA LYS A 63 18.39 1.94 -12.39
C LYS A 63 19.53 2.28 -11.44
N THR A 64 19.31 2.16 -10.14
CA THR A 64 20.27 2.55 -9.10
C THR A 64 20.92 1.37 -8.37
N ALA A 65 20.52 0.13 -8.69
CA ALA A 65 20.91 -1.09 -7.95
C ALA A 65 20.64 -0.99 -6.43
N ASP A 66 19.58 -0.28 -6.03
CA ASP A 66 19.24 -0.02 -4.64
C ASP A 66 18.31 -1.13 -4.09
N THR A 67 18.88 -1.96 -3.23
CA THR A 67 18.14 -3.07 -2.58
C THR A 67 17.10 -2.59 -1.57
N ALA A 68 17.23 -1.38 -1.02
CA ALA A 68 16.24 -0.81 -0.11
C ALA A 68 14.93 -0.51 -0.84
N GLN A 69 15.01 -0.05 -2.09
CA GLN A 69 13.83 0.16 -2.94
C GLN A 69 13.11 -1.16 -3.26
N LEU A 70 13.86 -2.25 -3.51
CA LEU A 70 13.27 -3.59 -3.71
C LEU A 70 12.53 -4.08 -2.47
N ARG A 71 13.11 -3.87 -1.29
CA ARG A 71 12.46 -4.22 -0.02
C ARG A 71 11.16 -3.43 0.16
N LEU A 72 11.19 -2.13 -0.08
CA LEU A 72 10.01 -1.26 0.00
C LEU A 72 8.88 -1.74 -0.93
N VAL A 73 9.21 -2.09 -2.18
CA VAL A 73 8.22 -2.65 -3.13
C VAL A 73 7.62 -3.94 -2.61
N ARG A 74 8.46 -4.85 -2.09
CA ARG A 74 7.99 -6.13 -1.55
C ARG A 74 7.06 -5.94 -0.35
N GLU A 75 7.42 -5.08 0.58
CA GLU A 75 6.59 -4.75 1.74
C GLU A 75 5.25 -4.15 1.31
N ALA A 76 5.26 -3.17 0.39
CA ALA A 76 4.03 -2.57 -0.14
C ALA A 76 3.12 -3.59 -0.85
N LEU A 77 3.69 -4.59 -1.55
CA LEU A 77 2.92 -5.66 -2.18
C LEU A 77 2.29 -6.60 -1.15
N LEU A 78 3.00 -6.92 -0.07
CA LEU A 78 2.46 -7.72 1.05
C LEU A 78 1.31 -6.99 1.74
N GLU A 79 1.50 -5.71 2.07
CA GLU A 79 0.47 -4.87 2.69
C GLU A 79 -0.78 -4.75 1.80
N ARG A 80 -0.62 -4.56 0.51
CA ARG A 80 -1.73 -4.57 -0.44
C ARG A 80 -2.51 -5.90 -0.38
N GLY A 81 -1.80 -7.02 -0.29
CA GLY A 81 -2.41 -8.33 -0.14
C GLY A 81 -3.20 -8.49 1.17
N HIS A 82 -2.71 -7.91 2.26
CA HIS A 82 -3.41 -7.87 3.55
C HIS A 82 -4.73 -7.08 3.44
N TRP A 83 -4.70 -5.90 2.84
CA TRP A 83 -5.90 -5.07 2.65
C TRP A 83 -6.99 -5.78 1.87
N LEU A 84 -6.66 -6.51 0.80
CA LEU A 84 -7.60 -7.28 0.02
C LEU A 84 -8.25 -8.42 0.81
N LYS A 85 -7.56 -8.97 1.82
CA LYS A 85 -8.08 -10.03 2.68
C LYS A 85 -8.90 -9.50 3.85
N GLN A 86 -8.44 -8.40 4.46
CA GLN A 86 -9.05 -7.86 5.67
C GLN A 86 -10.26 -6.96 5.37
N ALA A 87 -10.26 -6.28 4.23
CA ALA A 87 -11.33 -5.36 3.85
C ALA A 87 -11.87 -5.65 2.44
N PRO A 88 -12.33 -6.89 2.14
CA PRO A 88 -12.80 -7.25 0.81
C PRO A 88 -14.06 -6.49 0.39
N PHE A 89 -14.77 -5.89 1.33
CA PHE A 89 -15.93 -5.04 1.10
C PHE A 89 -15.56 -3.59 0.69
N LEU A 90 -14.32 -3.17 0.91
CA LEU A 90 -13.80 -1.84 0.54
C LEU A 90 -12.75 -1.90 -0.57
N ALA A 91 -11.93 -2.95 -0.57
CA ALA A 91 -10.80 -3.07 -1.49
C ALA A 91 -11.10 -4.09 -2.57
N HIS A 92 -11.12 -3.64 -3.83
CA HIS A 92 -11.36 -4.49 -4.99
C HIS A 92 -10.17 -4.45 -5.94
N ARG A 93 -9.98 -5.53 -6.70
CA ARG A 93 -9.00 -5.55 -7.80
C ARG A 93 -9.48 -4.64 -8.91
N LEU A 94 -8.57 -3.81 -9.41
CA LEU A 94 -8.82 -2.95 -10.55
C LEU A 94 -7.87 -3.38 -11.68
N GLU A 95 -8.43 -3.73 -12.83
CA GLU A 95 -7.67 -3.99 -14.04
C GLU A 95 -7.34 -2.65 -14.71
N LEU A 96 -6.06 -2.45 -15.03
CA LEU A 96 -5.57 -1.26 -15.71
C LEU A 96 -4.93 -1.69 -17.02
N ALA A 97 -5.28 -1.03 -18.10
CA ALA A 97 -4.61 -1.19 -19.38
C ALA A 97 -3.49 -0.15 -19.51
N LEU A 98 -2.30 -0.61 -19.85
CA LEU A 98 -1.16 0.24 -20.16
C LEU A 98 -0.94 0.30 -21.65
N PRO A 99 -1.25 1.42 -22.32
CA PRO A 99 -0.94 1.57 -23.73
C PRO A 99 0.57 1.62 -23.94
N THR A 100 1.06 0.88 -24.92
CA THR A 100 2.49 0.84 -25.25
C THR A 100 2.67 1.10 -26.75
N GLU A 101 3.69 1.87 -27.08
CA GLU A 101 4.07 2.13 -28.47
C GLU A 101 5.19 1.19 -28.91
N GLY A 102 4.93 0.40 -29.94
CA GLY A 102 5.90 -0.49 -30.57
C GLY A 102 6.33 -1.70 -29.74
N LEU A 103 7.05 -2.61 -30.38
CA LEU A 103 7.48 -3.88 -29.78
C LEU A 103 8.48 -3.71 -28.62
N ILE A 104 9.36 -2.71 -28.72
CA ILE A 104 10.37 -2.46 -27.68
C ILE A 104 9.70 -1.99 -26.38
N GLY A 105 8.71 -1.09 -26.49
CA GLY A 105 7.92 -0.64 -25.33
C GLY A 105 7.16 -1.79 -24.69
N GLN A 106 6.53 -2.66 -25.51
CA GLN A 106 5.84 -3.84 -24.99
C GLN A 106 6.76 -4.79 -24.23
N LEU A 107 7.95 -5.09 -24.77
CA LEU A 107 8.93 -5.95 -24.11
C LEU A 107 9.42 -5.35 -22.79
N TYR A 108 9.70 -4.06 -22.77
CA TYR A 108 10.13 -3.36 -21.57
C TYR A 108 9.09 -3.44 -20.43
N TYR A 109 7.85 -3.08 -20.72
CA TYR A 109 6.79 -3.11 -19.70
C TYR A 109 6.42 -4.55 -19.32
N ARG A 110 6.43 -5.49 -20.27
CA ARG A 110 6.19 -6.91 -19.98
C ARG A 110 7.23 -7.47 -19.03
N PHE A 111 8.50 -7.14 -19.22
CA PHE A 111 9.58 -7.56 -18.33
C PHE A 111 9.41 -6.93 -16.93
N GLY A 112 9.20 -5.61 -16.87
CA GLY A 112 9.03 -4.91 -15.60
C GLY A 112 7.80 -5.38 -14.80
N LEU A 113 6.66 -5.58 -15.47
CA LEU A 113 5.45 -6.10 -14.83
C LEU A 113 5.61 -7.56 -14.41
N GLY A 114 6.28 -8.40 -15.23
CA GLY A 114 6.56 -9.78 -14.86
C GLY A 114 7.43 -9.90 -13.61
N MET A 115 8.42 -9.03 -13.46
CA MET A 115 9.22 -8.96 -12.23
C MET A 115 8.42 -8.46 -11.03
N TYR A 116 7.55 -7.48 -11.25
CA TYR A 116 6.64 -6.98 -10.21
C TYR A 116 5.68 -8.09 -9.74
N ASP A 117 5.15 -8.87 -10.66
CA ASP A 117 4.29 -10.02 -10.35
C ASP A 117 5.07 -11.11 -9.58
N ALA A 118 6.32 -11.39 -9.97
CA ALA A 118 7.19 -12.33 -9.27
C ALA A 118 7.50 -11.89 -7.83
N LEU A 119 7.74 -10.58 -7.60
CA LEU A 119 7.96 -10.03 -6.26
C LEU A 119 6.72 -10.12 -5.37
N SER A 120 5.53 -10.08 -5.95
CA SER A 120 4.26 -10.17 -5.20
C SER A 120 4.00 -11.58 -4.64
N GLY A 121 4.57 -12.63 -5.23
CA GLY A 121 4.45 -14.00 -4.77
C GLY A 121 2.99 -14.41 -4.47
N ARG A 122 2.76 -14.96 -3.27
CA ARG A 122 1.41 -15.35 -2.82
C ARG A 122 0.43 -14.18 -2.56
N SER A 123 0.93 -12.97 -2.49
CA SER A 123 0.13 -11.74 -2.33
C SER A 123 -0.24 -11.11 -3.68
N GLY A 124 0.07 -11.77 -4.80
CA GLY A 124 -0.27 -11.35 -6.14
C GLY A 124 -1.78 -11.23 -6.35
N ILE A 125 -2.16 -10.23 -7.14
CA ILE A 125 -3.58 -9.96 -7.49
C ILE A 125 -3.96 -10.51 -8.87
N GLY A 126 -3.09 -11.27 -9.47
CA GLY A 126 -3.17 -11.80 -10.84
C GLY A 126 -1.92 -11.44 -11.61
N SER A 127 -1.67 -12.13 -12.72
CA SER A 127 -0.54 -11.84 -13.61
C SER A 127 -0.92 -10.82 -14.66
N SER A 128 0.02 -9.96 -15.02
CA SER A 128 -0.10 -9.08 -16.17
C SER A 128 -0.16 -9.89 -17.48
N ARG A 129 -1.02 -9.50 -18.41
CA ARG A 129 -1.20 -10.16 -19.72
C ARG A 129 -1.22 -9.13 -20.84
N LEU A 130 -0.83 -9.57 -22.03
CA LEU A 130 -1.05 -8.81 -23.26
C LEU A 130 -2.52 -8.95 -23.68
N LEU A 131 -3.09 -7.85 -24.14
CA LEU A 131 -4.42 -7.80 -24.74
C LEU A 131 -4.29 -7.88 -26.25
#